data_5f01d27618219aafabee77f5134a544e
#
_entry.id   5f01d27618219aafabee77f5134a544e
#
_cell.length_a   1.000
_cell.length_b   1.000
_cell.length_c   1.000
_cell.angle_alpha   90.00
_cell.angle_beta   90.00
_cell.angle_gamma   90.00
#
_symmetry.space_group_name_H-M   'P 1'
#
loop_
_entity.id
_entity.type
_entity.pdbx_description
1 polymer ?
#
loop_
_entity_poly.entity_id
_entity_poly.type
_entity_poly.pdbx_seq_one_letter_code
_entity_poly.pdbx_strand_id
1 'polypeptide(L)'
;MALCGLGVSAQGVLNVRINEVLVLNENDIVDDYGVRESWVELFNTGYERVNVGGCYLGIRYADRYDADGNKLIKKYYIPRNNPATSIEPLGYRLFFCEGTDTKGTFYTNFTLGDEPVDMVILYNANGKDIISVFKFPENYTPVPDVAWGILGHEEIESKVF
;
A
#
# COMPACT_ATOMS: atom_id res chain seq x y z
N MET A 1 17.61 14.75 32.35
CA MET A 1 16.99 15.25 31.12
C MET A 1 17.09 14.14 30.07
N ALA A 2 16.03 13.35 29.91
CA ALA A 2 16.01 12.28 28.92
C ALA A 2 15.53 12.86 27.59
N LEU A 3 16.42 13.02 26.64
CA LEU A 3 16.03 13.24 25.25
C LEU A 3 15.42 11.94 24.75
N CYS A 4 14.11 11.90 24.69
CA CYS A 4 13.38 10.82 24.12
C CYS A 4 13.71 10.72 22.63
N GLY A 5 14.34 9.62 22.23
CA GLY A 5 14.69 9.34 20.83
C GLY A 5 13.45 9.10 19.97
N LEU A 6 12.69 10.15 19.66
CA LEU A 6 11.57 10.08 18.72
C LEU A 6 12.01 10.06 17.25
N GLY A 7 13.32 10.16 16.99
CA GLY A 7 13.82 10.36 15.63
C GLY A 7 14.01 9.08 14.80
N VAL A 8 14.32 7.94 15.43
CA VAL A 8 14.79 6.76 14.68
C VAL A 8 13.64 5.97 14.06
N SER A 9 12.52 5.79 14.74
CA SER A 9 11.38 5.06 14.18
C SER A 9 10.62 5.84 13.10
N ALA A 10 10.57 7.17 13.18
CA ALA A 10 9.92 8.01 12.18
C ALA A 10 10.72 8.10 10.87
N GLN A 11 12.04 8.00 10.92
CA GLN A 11 12.91 7.98 9.72
C GLN A 11 12.89 6.62 9.03
N GLY A 12 12.78 5.52 9.78
CA GLY A 12 12.76 4.16 9.23
C GLY A 12 11.59 3.92 8.28
N VAL A 13 10.41 4.51 8.55
CA VAL A 13 9.22 4.35 7.70
C VAL A 13 9.42 4.93 6.30
N LEU A 14 10.32 5.91 6.14
CA LEU A 14 10.65 6.49 4.83
C LEU A 14 11.39 5.51 3.91
N ASN A 15 11.87 4.39 4.43
CA ASN A 15 12.48 3.32 3.64
C ASN A 15 11.46 2.32 3.10
N VAL A 16 10.20 2.41 3.50
CA VAL A 16 9.15 1.51 3.01
C VAL A 16 8.70 1.94 1.61
N ARG A 17 8.52 0.97 0.74
CA ARG A 17 8.04 1.19 -0.64
C ARG A 17 6.88 0.28 -0.94
N ILE A 18 5.95 0.77 -1.78
CA ILE A 18 5.01 -0.09 -2.46
C ILE A 18 5.81 -0.87 -3.50
N ASN A 19 5.84 -2.18 -3.35
CA ASN A 19 6.67 -3.06 -4.17
C ASN A 19 5.89 -3.67 -5.32
N GLU A 20 4.73 -4.24 -5.02
CA GLU A 20 3.86 -4.88 -6.00
C GLU A 20 2.39 -4.61 -5.69
N VAL A 21 1.58 -4.61 -6.75
CA VAL A 21 0.12 -4.46 -6.68
C VAL A 21 -0.52 -5.49 -7.61
N LEU A 22 -1.42 -6.31 -7.08
CA LEU A 22 -2.24 -7.23 -7.86
C LEU A 22 -3.69 -6.76 -7.85
N VAL A 23 -4.21 -6.41 -9.02
CA VAL A 23 -5.56 -5.86 -9.17
C VAL A 23 -6.61 -6.96 -9.30
N LEU A 24 -6.37 -7.95 -10.15
CA LEU A 24 -7.27 -9.08 -10.36
C LEU A 24 -6.60 -10.38 -9.92
N ASN A 25 -7.14 -10.99 -8.88
CA ASN A 25 -6.64 -12.23 -8.31
C ASN A 25 -7.61 -13.38 -8.60
N GLU A 26 -7.27 -14.23 -9.56
CA GLU A 26 -8.05 -15.44 -9.90
C GLU A 26 -7.39 -16.71 -9.37
N ASN A 27 -6.07 -16.80 -9.42
CA ASN A 27 -5.32 -18.00 -9.07
C ASN A 27 -4.09 -17.75 -8.18
N ASP A 28 -3.87 -16.52 -7.77
CA ASP A 28 -2.75 -16.14 -6.90
C ASP A 28 -3.08 -16.42 -5.41
N ILE A 29 -2.40 -15.76 -4.51
CA ILE A 29 -2.45 -15.96 -3.07
C ILE A 29 -3.91 -15.83 -2.55
N VAL A 30 -4.33 -16.79 -1.72
CA VAL A 30 -5.55 -16.68 -0.93
C VAL A 30 -5.24 -16.02 0.42
N ASP A 31 -6.20 -15.30 0.95
CA ASP A 31 -6.13 -14.75 2.30
C ASP A 31 -6.37 -15.82 3.38
N ASP A 32 -6.32 -15.43 4.65
CA ASP A 32 -6.55 -16.32 5.78
C ASP A 32 -7.98 -16.92 5.83
N TYR A 33 -8.89 -16.37 5.06
CA TYR A 33 -10.28 -16.86 4.94
C TYR A 33 -10.51 -17.70 3.67
N GLY A 34 -9.45 -17.96 2.90
CA GLY A 34 -9.52 -18.73 1.66
C GLY A 34 -10.08 -17.94 0.47
N VAL A 35 -10.09 -16.62 0.54
CA VAL A 35 -10.59 -15.74 -0.52
C VAL A 35 -9.44 -15.15 -1.31
N ARG A 36 -9.62 -14.99 -2.60
CA ARG A 36 -8.68 -14.32 -3.50
C ARG A 36 -9.06 -12.87 -3.65
N GLU A 37 -8.40 -12.03 -2.86
CA GLU A 37 -8.54 -10.57 -2.91
C GLU A 37 -7.43 -9.94 -3.74
N SER A 38 -7.67 -8.76 -4.29
CA SER A 38 -6.58 -7.90 -4.74
C SER A 38 -5.68 -7.55 -3.56
N TRP A 39 -4.41 -7.23 -3.83
CA TRP A 39 -3.48 -6.94 -2.75
C TRP A 39 -2.42 -5.91 -3.14
N VAL A 40 -1.87 -5.27 -2.12
CA VAL A 40 -0.72 -4.38 -2.18
C VAL A 40 0.37 -4.93 -1.29
N GLU A 41 1.59 -5.04 -1.81
CA GLU A 41 2.76 -5.45 -1.06
C GLU A 41 3.65 -4.26 -0.73
N LEU A 42 3.97 -4.11 0.55
CA LEU A 42 4.97 -3.18 1.05
C LEU A 42 6.30 -3.89 1.24
N PHE A 43 7.38 -3.19 0.94
CA PHE A 43 8.76 -3.67 1.09
C PHE A 43 9.57 -2.69 1.94
N ASN A 44 10.27 -3.21 2.95
CA ASN A 44 11.21 -2.44 3.73
C ASN A 44 12.58 -2.49 3.05
N THR A 45 13.00 -1.39 2.43
CA THR A 45 14.29 -1.30 1.74
C THR A 45 15.47 -1.11 2.68
N GLY A 46 15.22 -0.88 3.97
CA GLY A 46 16.23 -0.59 4.98
C GLY A 46 16.78 -1.83 5.68
N TYR A 47 17.73 -1.60 6.56
CA TYR A 47 18.41 -2.63 7.32
C TYR A 47 17.92 -2.73 8.78
N GLU A 48 16.88 -2.00 9.12
CA GLU A 48 16.24 -2.02 10.43
C GLU A 48 14.76 -2.38 10.28
N ARG A 49 14.20 -3.03 11.31
CA ARG A 49 12.76 -3.29 11.40
C ARG A 49 12.00 -1.97 11.45
N VAL A 50 10.92 -1.88 10.68
CA VAL A 50 10.08 -0.69 10.59
C VAL A 50 8.63 -1.06 10.90
N ASN A 51 7.95 -0.26 11.72
CA ASN A 51 6.53 -0.40 11.97
C ASN A 51 5.74 0.62 11.14
N VAL A 52 4.86 0.13 10.26
CA VAL A 52 3.98 0.98 9.44
C VAL A 52 2.65 1.31 10.14
N GLY A 53 2.44 0.84 11.35
CA GLY A 53 1.29 1.22 12.17
C GLY A 53 1.21 2.75 12.35
N GLY A 54 0.03 3.30 12.16
CA GLY A 54 -0.20 4.75 12.17
C GLY A 54 -0.05 5.44 10.81
N CYS A 55 0.54 4.76 9.81
CA CYS A 55 0.56 5.24 8.44
C CYS A 55 -0.78 4.98 7.75
N TYR A 56 -0.93 5.51 6.54
CA TYR A 56 -2.13 5.30 5.72
C TYR A 56 -1.74 4.68 4.38
N LEU A 57 -2.47 3.65 3.98
CA LEU A 57 -2.42 3.13 2.62
C LEU A 57 -3.64 3.65 1.88
N GLY A 58 -3.44 4.28 0.73
CA GLY A 58 -4.51 4.91 -0.01
C GLY A 58 -4.52 4.57 -1.49
N ILE A 59 -5.65 4.83 -2.10
CA ILE A 59 -5.83 4.77 -3.56
C ILE A 59 -6.39 6.09 -4.07
N ARG A 60 -6.02 6.44 -5.29
CA ARG A 60 -6.62 7.55 -6.03
C ARG A 60 -7.45 6.98 -7.19
N TYR A 61 -8.72 7.36 -7.23
CA TYR A 61 -9.60 6.98 -8.33
C TYR A 61 -9.26 7.75 -9.60
N ALA A 62 -9.29 7.08 -10.74
CA ALA A 62 -8.99 7.70 -12.04
C ALA A 62 -10.11 8.63 -12.50
N ASP A 63 -11.37 8.26 -12.22
CA ASP A 63 -12.56 8.88 -12.79
C ASP A 63 -13.55 9.42 -11.76
N ARG A 64 -13.13 9.55 -10.50
CA ARG A 64 -13.95 10.14 -9.43
C ARG A 64 -13.29 11.39 -8.89
N TYR A 65 -14.12 12.40 -8.62
CA TYR A 65 -13.68 13.73 -8.20
C TYR A 65 -14.43 14.19 -6.95
N ASP A 66 -13.76 14.98 -6.11
CA ASP A 66 -14.37 15.67 -5.00
C ASP A 66 -15.09 16.95 -5.44
N ALA A 67 -15.69 17.69 -4.48
CA ALA A 67 -16.41 18.93 -4.76
C ALA A 67 -15.52 20.03 -5.36
N ASP A 68 -14.22 19.99 -5.11
CA ASP A 68 -13.24 20.97 -5.60
C ASP A 68 -12.65 20.59 -6.96
N GLY A 69 -13.06 19.48 -7.54
CA GLY A 69 -12.59 19.00 -8.83
C GLY A 69 -11.27 18.22 -8.79
N ASN A 70 -10.80 17.85 -7.59
CA ASN A 70 -9.64 16.99 -7.42
C ASN A 70 -10.04 15.52 -7.49
N LYS A 71 -9.16 14.67 -8.01
CA LYS A 71 -9.40 13.22 -8.00
C LYS A 71 -9.57 12.72 -6.57
N LEU A 72 -10.58 11.89 -6.36
CA LEU A 72 -10.92 11.35 -5.05
C LEU A 72 -9.85 10.36 -4.57
N ILE A 73 -9.46 10.52 -3.31
CA ILE A 73 -8.52 9.61 -2.62
C ILE A 73 -9.27 8.94 -1.47
N LYS A 74 -9.10 7.64 -1.34
CA LYS A 74 -9.59 6.87 -0.21
C LYS A 74 -8.41 6.31 0.56
N LYS A 75 -8.38 6.52 1.89
CA LYS A 75 -7.28 6.13 2.78
C LYS A 75 -7.73 5.09 3.79
N TYR A 76 -6.89 4.08 3.99
CA TYR A 76 -6.97 3.12 5.06
C TYR A 76 -5.94 3.46 6.14
N TYR A 77 -6.40 3.67 7.37
CA TYR A 77 -5.52 3.84 8.52
C TYR A 77 -5.00 2.50 8.99
N ILE A 78 -3.70 2.30 8.96
CA ILE A 78 -3.06 1.09 9.50
C ILE A 78 -3.03 1.20 11.02
N PRO A 79 -3.73 0.32 11.76
CA PRO A 79 -3.81 0.42 13.21
C PRO A 79 -2.44 0.40 13.89
N ARG A 80 -2.31 1.19 14.95
CA ARG A 80 -1.17 1.14 15.86
C ARG A 80 -1.34 -0.01 16.87
N ASN A 81 -0.28 -0.30 17.59
CA ASN A 81 -0.25 -1.28 18.67
C ASN A 81 -0.46 -2.75 18.22
N ASN A 82 -0.28 -3.02 16.94
CA ASN A 82 -0.18 -4.37 16.43
C ASN A 82 1.27 -4.66 16.02
N PRO A 83 1.99 -5.56 16.71
CA PRO A 83 3.38 -5.86 16.36
C PRO A 83 3.52 -6.48 14.96
N ALA A 84 2.45 -7.07 14.42
CA ALA A 84 2.44 -7.65 13.08
C ALA A 84 2.55 -6.61 11.96
N THR A 85 2.33 -5.31 12.24
CA THR A 85 2.57 -4.23 11.29
C THR A 85 4.04 -3.83 11.17
N SER A 86 4.93 -4.49 11.91
CA SER A 86 6.37 -4.38 11.72
C SER A 86 6.82 -5.19 10.51
N ILE A 87 7.69 -4.60 9.71
CA ILE A 87 8.30 -5.23 8.54
C ILE A 87 9.79 -5.39 8.82
N GLU A 88 10.28 -6.62 8.76
CA GLU A 88 11.69 -6.93 8.97
C GLU A 88 12.58 -6.25 7.93
N PRO A 89 13.89 -6.05 8.21
CA PRO A 89 14.83 -5.57 7.22
C PRO A 89 14.76 -6.38 5.93
N LEU A 90 14.61 -5.72 4.79
CA LEU A 90 14.46 -6.35 3.47
C LEU A 90 13.27 -7.33 3.39
N GLY A 91 12.30 -7.17 4.27
CA GLY A 91 11.08 -7.97 4.34
C GLY A 91 9.90 -7.32 3.65
N TYR A 92 8.82 -8.08 3.55
CA TYR A 92 7.59 -7.73 2.85
C TYR A 92 6.37 -7.85 3.75
N ARG A 93 5.31 -7.09 3.41
CA ARG A 93 4.01 -7.23 4.04
C ARG A 93 2.90 -7.02 3.02
N LEU A 94 1.97 -7.99 2.95
CA LEU A 94 0.77 -7.88 2.12
C LEU A 94 -0.37 -7.22 2.86
N PHE A 95 -1.11 -6.36 2.13
CA PHE A 95 -2.41 -5.83 2.52
C PHE A 95 -3.42 -6.27 1.48
N PHE A 96 -4.45 -6.98 1.91
CA PHE A 96 -5.56 -7.39 1.06
C PHE A 96 -6.57 -6.26 0.93
N CYS A 97 -7.01 -5.98 -0.31
CA CYS A 97 -7.89 -4.87 -0.62
C CYS A 97 -9.34 -5.38 -0.73
N GLU A 98 -9.93 -5.69 0.42
CA GLU A 98 -11.24 -6.35 0.52
C GLU A 98 -12.42 -5.35 0.57
N GLY A 99 -12.17 -4.13 1.03
CA GLY A 99 -13.12 -3.03 0.95
C GLY A 99 -13.91 -2.71 2.21
N THR A 100 -13.94 -3.59 3.21
CA THR A 100 -14.74 -3.37 4.44
C THR A 100 -13.92 -3.16 5.70
N ASP A 101 -12.62 -3.47 5.67
CA ASP A 101 -11.68 -3.45 6.80
C ASP A 101 -12.15 -4.21 8.06
N THR A 102 -13.10 -5.11 7.90
CA THR A 102 -13.70 -5.87 9.03
C THR A 102 -12.98 -7.17 9.35
N LYS A 103 -12.08 -7.62 8.46
CA LYS A 103 -11.37 -8.90 8.60
C LYS A 103 -10.06 -8.81 9.40
N GLY A 104 -9.58 -7.60 9.68
CA GLY A 104 -8.36 -7.38 10.45
C GLY A 104 -7.45 -6.30 9.87
N THR A 105 -6.30 -6.13 10.50
CA THR A 105 -5.34 -5.06 10.23
C THR A 105 -4.83 -5.03 8.79
N PHE A 106 -4.67 -6.19 8.15
CA PHE A 106 -4.12 -6.31 6.79
C PHE A 106 -5.21 -6.35 5.72
N TYR A 107 -6.39 -5.84 6.02
CA TYR A 107 -7.54 -5.73 5.11
C TYR A 107 -7.94 -4.27 5.02
N THR A 108 -7.85 -3.71 3.82
CA THR A 108 -8.16 -2.29 3.61
C THR A 108 -9.65 -2.02 3.48
N ASN A 109 -10.03 -0.75 3.61
CA ASN A 109 -11.40 -0.27 3.41
C ASN A 109 -11.72 0.08 1.95
N PHE A 110 -10.84 -0.28 1.03
CA PHE A 110 -11.02 -0.06 -0.41
C PHE A 110 -10.75 -1.36 -1.18
N THR A 111 -11.27 -1.44 -2.39
CA THR A 111 -11.01 -2.51 -3.37
C THR A 111 -10.17 -1.99 -4.51
N LEU A 112 -9.51 -2.90 -5.22
CA LEU A 112 -8.88 -2.64 -6.52
C LEU A 112 -9.64 -3.45 -7.58
N GLY A 113 -9.85 -2.86 -8.75
CA GLY A 113 -10.49 -3.52 -9.88
C GLY A 113 -12.00 -3.30 -10.02
N ASP A 114 -12.70 -2.87 -8.97
CA ASP A 114 -14.14 -2.54 -9.05
C ASP A 114 -14.36 -1.22 -9.76
N GLU A 115 -13.47 -0.26 -9.54
CA GLU A 115 -13.45 1.04 -10.21
C GLU A 115 -12.03 1.35 -10.66
N PRO A 116 -11.83 2.13 -11.73
CA PRO A 116 -10.50 2.52 -12.17
C PRO A 116 -9.74 3.30 -11.09
N VAL A 117 -8.54 2.82 -10.76
CA VAL A 117 -7.60 3.43 -9.81
C VAL A 117 -6.33 3.77 -10.57
N ASP A 118 -5.81 4.98 -10.41
CA ASP A 118 -4.59 5.40 -11.09
C ASP A 118 -3.35 5.42 -10.20
N MET A 119 -3.50 5.43 -8.89
CA MET A 119 -2.39 5.40 -7.93
C MET A 119 -2.71 4.57 -6.69
N VAL A 120 -1.68 3.92 -6.16
CA VAL A 120 -1.62 3.44 -4.78
C VAL A 120 -0.59 4.28 -4.04
N ILE A 121 -0.92 4.75 -2.85
CA ILE A 121 -0.11 5.73 -2.12
C ILE A 121 0.08 5.28 -0.67
N LEU A 122 1.32 5.30 -0.20
CA LEU A 122 1.63 5.13 1.22
C LEU A 122 1.92 6.51 1.82
N TYR A 123 1.11 6.90 2.80
CA TYR A 123 1.25 8.16 3.53
C TYR A 123 1.88 7.95 4.91
N ASN A 124 2.65 8.95 5.34
CA ASN A 124 3.14 9.03 6.70
C ASN A 124 1.99 9.20 7.71
N ALA A 125 2.29 9.08 8.98
CA ALA A 125 1.34 9.14 10.09
C ALA A 125 0.53 10.45 10.16
N ASN A 126 1.01 11.55 9.56
CA ASN A 126 0.23 12.78 9.44
C ASN A 126 -0.90 12.69 8.38
N GLY A 127 -0.95 11.61 7.61
CA GLY A 127 -1.94 11.40 6.55
C GLY A 127 -1.80 12.31 5.33
N LYS A 128 -0.69 13.03 5.21
CA LYS A 128 -0.44 14.04 4.15
C LYS A 128 0.86 13.79 3.40
N ASP A 129 1.95 13.57 4.12
CA ASP A 129 3.25 13.37 3.51
C ASP A 129 3.33 11.99 2.88
N ILE A 130 3.76 11.94 1.63
CA ILE A 130 3.84 10.72 0.86
C ILE A 130 5.18 10.05 1.11
N ILE A 131 5.13 8.75 1.45
CA ILE A 131 6.30 7.90 1.60
C ILE A 131 6.62 7.20 0.27
N SER A 132 5.62 6.65 -0.38
CA SER A 132 5.77 5.90 -1.63
C SER A 132 4.51 6.01 -2.48
N VAL A 133 4.69 6.07 -3.79
CA VAL A 133 3.60 6.08 -4.77
C VAL A 133 3.86 4.99 -5.79
N PHE A 134 2.82 4.22 -6.10
CA PHE A 134 2.76 3.37 -7.28
C PHE A 134 1.75 3.97 -8.25
N LYS A 135 2.18 4.29 -9.46
CA LYS A 135 1.36 4.90 -10.49
C LYS A 135 1.12 3.90 -11.61
N PHE A 136 -0.15 3.59 -11.88
CA PHE A 136 -0.48 2.76 -13.03
C PHE A 136 -0.26 3.52 -14.34
N PRO A 137 0.13 2.84 -15.41
CA PRO A 137 0.18 3.46 -16.73
C PRO A 137 -1.17 4.03 -17.14
N GLU A 138 -1.16 5.09 -17.96
CA GLU A 138 -2.41 5.61 -18.54
C GLU A 138 -3.12 4.51 -19.33
N ASN A 139 -4.44 4.43 -19.15
CA ASN A 139 -5.29 3.45 -19.84
C ASN A 139 -4.85 1.98 -19.64
N TYR A 140 -4.19 1.67 -18.49
CA TYR A 140 -3.90 0.28 -18.18
C TYR A 140 -5.18 -0.54 -18.06
N THR A 141 -5.11 -1.80 -18.48
CA THR A 141 -6.19 -2.76 -18.27
C THR A 141 -5.67 -3.84 -17.33
N PRO A 142 -6.32 -4.08 -16.18
CA PRO A 142 -5.94 -5.16 -15.29
C PRO A 142 -5.98 -6.51 -16.03
N VAL A 143 -4.97 -7.33 -15.78
CA VAL A 143 -4.89 -8.70 -16.30
C VAL A 143 -4.91 -9.65 -15.11
N PRO A 144 -5.74 -10.71 -15.13
CA PRO A 144 -5.78 -11.66 -14.03
C PRO A 144 -4.41 -12.25 -13.70
N ASP A 145 -4.10 -12.30 -12.41
CA ASP A 145 -2.88 -12.88 -11.85
C ASP A 145 -1.57 -12.23 -12.32
N VAL A 146 -1.66 -11.01 -12.86
CA VAL A 146 -0.50 -10.22 -13.25
C VAL A 146 -0.30 -9.08 -12.26
N ALA A 147 0.74 -9.21 -11.43
CA ALA A 147 1.14 -8.16 -10.52
C ALA A 147 1.94 -7.07 -11.23
N TRP A 148 1.73 -5.84 -10.80
CA TRP A 148 2.46 -4.66 -11.24
C TRP A 148 3.49 -4.31 -10.17
N GLY A 149 4.74 -4.13 -10.54
CA GLY A 149 5.81 -3.86 -9.60
C GLY A 149 6.74 -2.74 -10.04
N ILE A 150 7.53 -2.23 -9.09
CA ILE A 150 8.55 -1.22 -9.32
C ILE A 150 9.91 -1.92 -9.36
N LEU A 151 10.66 -1.73 -10.44
CA LEU A 151 12.04 -2.20 -10.56
C LEU A 151 13.03 -1.06 -10.27
N GLY A 152 13.71 -1.15 -9.13
CA GLY A 152 14.79 -0.23 -8.78
C GLY A 152 14.35 1.13 -8.24
N HIS A 153 15.30 2.06 -8.15
CA HIS A 153 15.10 3.38 -7.57
C HIS A 153 14.52 4.43 -8.54
N GLU A 154 14.34 4.08 -9.78
CA GLU A 154 13.73 4.96 -10.78
C GLU A 154 12.26 4.57 -10.94
N GLU A 155 11.41 5.56 -11.16
CA GLU A 155 10.06 5.36 -11.67
C GLU A 155 10.17 4.66 -13.04
N ILE A 156 10.31 3.36 -13.00
CA ILE A 156 10.32 2.58 -14.23
C ILE A 156 8.91 2.12 -14.48
N GLU A 157 8.51 2.25 -15.73
CA GLU A 157 7.29 1.66 -16.24
C GLU A 157 7.06 0.28 -15.63
N SER A 158 5.88 0.09 -15.07
CA SER A 158 5.45 -1.17 -14.46
C SER A 158 5.81 -2.34 -15.36
N LYS A 159 6.66 -3.23 -14.85
CA LYS A 159 6.90 -4.50 -15.52
C LYS A 159 5.87 -5.50 -15.06
N VAL A 160 5.24 -6.11 -16.00
CA VAL A 160 4.39 -7.29 -15.79
C VAL A 160 5.29 -8.44 -15.34
N PHE A 161 5.03 -8.97 -14.19
CA PHE A 161 5.70 -10.16 -13.69
C PHE A 161 4.86 -11.40 -13.96
#